data_181a3f825934da63a7ce618d8ed01251
#
_entry.id   181a3f825934da63a7ce618d8ed01251
#
_cell.length_a   1.000
_cell.length_b   1.000
_cell.length_c   1.000
_cell.angle_alpha   90.00
_cell.angle_beta   90.00
_cell.angle_gamma   90.00
#
_symmetry.space_group_name_H-M   'P 1'
#
loop_
_entity.id
_entity.type
_entity.pdbx_description
1 polymer ?
#
loop_
_entity_poly.entity_id
_entity_poly.type
_entity_poly.pdbx_seq_one_letter_code
_entity_poly.pdbx_strand_id
1 'polypeptide(L)'
;MSTGVYETSKKDGSLYYRASLTYHAKHISLGSSSDAAIAHAIYREAMDILSSPAITPENYTSRIRHLSFEKAISLLNFRDHGMYIKTPIYLQKGFFSYYLEADYDLKFDNDDLFYYSSHKIMRRGNHLFVNDYGMQYNIAQRYGIKNYGVAGRDYVFVNGDPTDYRYANIRIINAYHGITQTEKKGKRLFVARLHLNGDVIIGKYTTEIKAAIAYNKAVDYARDHGIQKNFIQNYIADLSAREYADVYSALKLSQTYLDYIDSFVI
;
A
#
# COMPACT_ATOMS: atom_id res chain seq x y z
N MET A 1 -18.07 26.78 32.15
CA MET A 1 -17.42 25.85 31.24
C MET A 1 -18.09 25.99 29.90
N SER A 2 -17.33 26.14 28.84
CA SER A 2 -17.92 26.27 27.53
C SER A 2 -18.26 24.89 26.97
N THR A 3 -19.34 24.82 26.21
CA THR A 3 -19.91 23.61 25.64
C THR A 3 -18.86 22.82 24.86
N GLY A 4 -18.70 21.51 25.11
CA GLY A 4 -17.85 20.61 24.35
C GLY A 4 -16.39 20.54 24.73
N VAL A 5 -15.93 21.30 25.77
CA VAL A 5 -14.56 21.25 26.29
C VAL A 5 -14.57 20.90 27.76
N TYR A 6 -13.76 19.92 28.17
CA TYR A 6 -13.68 19.39 29.53
C TYR A 6 -12.27 19.48 30.06
N GLU A 7 -12.09 20.03 31.25
CA GLU A 7 -10.82 19.97 31.96
C GLU A 7 -10.60 18.59 32.56
N THR A 8 -9.40 18.08 32.49
CA THR A 8 -9.00 16.80 33.10
C THR A 8 -7.53 16.83 33.47
N SER A 9 -7.07 15.92 34.30
CA SER A 9 -5.66 15.83 34.72
C SER A 9 -5.02 14.55 34.22
N LYS A 10 -3.72 14.62 33.93
CA LYS A 10 -2.89 13.47 33.68
C LYS A 10 -2.47 12.79 35.01
N LYS A 11 -1.87 11.61 34.92
CA LYS A 11 -1.34 10.89 36.08
C LYS A 11 -0.27 11.67 36.85
N ASP A 12 0.44 12.57 36.19
CA ASP A 12 1.47 13.45 36.77
C ASP A 12 0.89 14.74 37.37
N GLY A 13 -0.44 14.90 37.41
CA GLY A 13 -1.14 16.07 37.94
C GLY A 13 -1.25 17.25 36.95
N SER A 14 -0.64 17.18 35.78
CA SER A 14 -0.77 18.28 34.78
C SER A 14 -2.16 18.35 34.19
N LEU A 15 -2.70 19.59 34.09
CA LEU A 15 -4.02 19.83 33.51
C LEU A 15 -3.96 19.77 31.98
N TYR A 16 -5.04 19.28 31.39
CA TYR A 16 -5.28 19.38 29.96
C TYR A 16 -6.79 19.41 29.66
N TYR A 17 -7.13 19.88 28.46
CA TYR A 17 -8.50 20.10 28.02
C TYR A 17 -8.82 19.17 26.87
N ARG A 18 -9.95 18.43 26.99
CA ARG A 18 -10.46 17.55 25.93
C ARG A 18 -11.62 18.22 25.21
N ALA A 19 -11.54 18.25 23.88
CA ALA A 19 -12.62 18.67 23.02
C ALA A 19 -13.40 17.43 22.53
N SER A 20 -14.73 17.47 22.61
CA SER A 20 -15.64 16.45 22.08
C SER A 20 -16.98 17.05 21.73
N LEU A 21 -17.71 16.37 20.84
CA LEU A 21 -19.09 16.71 20.49
C LEU A 21 -19.94 15.46 20.31
N THR A 22 -21.26 15.65 20.28
CA THR A 22 -22.20 14.60 19.87
C THR A 22 -22.92 15.06 18.61
N TYR A 23 -22.88 14.23 17.57
CA TYR A 23 -23.54 14.47 16.29
C TYR A 23 -24.24 13.18 15.85
N HIS A 24 -25.52 13.28 15.43
CA HIS A 24 -26.35 12.12 15.08
C HIS A 24 -26.25 10.96 16.09
N ALA A 25 -26.42 11.25 17.37
CA ALA A 25 -26.29 10.32 18.51
C ALA A 25 -24.91 9.68 18.69
N LYS A 26 -23.90 10.10 17.91
CA LYS A 26 -22.52 9.62 18.01
C LYS A 26 -21.67 10.59 18.82
N HIS A 27 -21.11 10.11 19.95
CA HIS A 27 -20.10 10.88 20.69
C HIS A 27 -18.73 10.78 19.98
N ILE A 28 -18.11 11.93 19.70
CA ILE A 28 -16.88 12.04 18.93
C ILE A 28 -15.84 12.83 19.74
N SER A 29 -14.72 12.18 20.06
CA SER A 29 -13.55 12.86 20.59
C SER A 29 -12.83 13.59 19.45
N LEU A 30 -12.59 14.88 19.63
CA LEU A 30 -11.97 15.76 18.63
C LEU A 30 -10.46 15.90 18.83
N GLY A 31 -10.01 15.77 20.08
CA GLY A 31 -8.61 15.93 20.46
C GLY A 31 -8.47 16.52 21.86
N SER A 32 -7.24 16.83 22.24
CA SER A 32 -6.93 17.46 23.53
C SER A 32 -5.75 18.42 23.38
N SER A 33 -5.71 19.44 24.26
CA SER A 33 -4.62 20.40 24.33
C SER A 33 -4.33 20.76 25.80
N SER A 34 -3.11 21.16 26.10
CA SER A 34 -2.76 21.78 27.38
C SER A 34 -3.31 23.23 27.48
N ASP A 35 -3.70 23.82 26.37
CA ASP A 35 -4.30 25.16 26.28
C ASP A 35 -5.80 25.06 26.05
N ALA A 36 -6.57 25.66 26.95
CA ALA A 36 -8.03 25.72 26.89
C ALA A 36 -8.53 26.45 25.62
N ALA A 37 -7.83 27.51 25.17
CA ALA A 37 -8.23 28.25 23.97
C ALA A 37 -8.06 27.41 22.70
N ILE A 38 -7.00 26.60 22.62
CA ILE A 38 -6.79 25.65 21.51
C ILE A 38 -7.86 24.56 21.54
N ALA A 39 -8.15 23.97 22.69
CA ALA A 39 -9.22 22.97 22.81
C ALA A 39 -10.59 23.53 22.37
N HIS A 40 -10.82 24.80 22.67
CA HIS A 40 -11.99 25.56 22.22
C HIS A 40 -12.01 25.78 20.72
N ALA A 41 -10.85 26.16 20.13
CA ALA A 41 -10.72 26.32 18.70
C ALA A 41 -11.01 24.99 17.96
N ILE A 42 -10.46 23.88 18.43
CA ILE A 42 -10.76 22.52 17.91
C ILE A 42 -12.26 22.22 17.90
N TYR A 43 -12.97 22.54 19.02
CA TYR A 43 -14.41 22.34 19.09
C TYR A 43 -15.17 23.20 18.08
N ARG A 44 -14.83 24.50 17.97
CA ARG A 44 -15.50 25.43 17.03
C ARG A 44 -15.28 25.01 15.60
N GLU A 45 -14.04 24.68 15.22
CA GLU A 45 -13.69 24.22 13.87
C GLU A 45 -14.48 22.94 13.49
N ALA A 46 -14.64 22.01 14.44
CA ALA A 46 -15.48 20.82 14.22
C ALA A 46 -16.96 21.16 14.01
N MET A 47 -17.49 22.14 14.79
CA MET A 47 -18.86 22.62 14.61
C MET A 47 -19.06 23.34 13.30
N ASP A 48 -18.07 24.13 12.86
CA ASP A 48 -18.07 24.83 11.56
C ASP A 48 -18.15 23.82 10.40
N ILE A 49 -17.37 22.73 10.46
CA ILE A 49 -17.46 21.64 9.48
C ILE A 49 -18.89 21.08 9.43
N LEU A 50 -19.46 20.72 10.59
CA LEU A 50 -20.76 20.06 10.67
C LEU A 50 -21.94 20.95 10.27
N SER A 51 -21.80 22.26 10.43
CA SER A 51 -22.88 23.25 10.14
C SER A 51 -22.78 23.89 8.76
N SER A 52 -21.60 23.86 8.13
CA SER A 52 -21.36 24.57 6.86
C SER A 52 -21.07 23.63 5.70
N PRO A 53 -21.98 23.43 4.76
CA PRO A 53 -21.72 22.66 3.53
C PRO A 53 -20.70 23.32 2.61
N ALA A 54 -20.37 24.61 2.85
CA ALA A 54 -19.33 25.31 2.09
C ALA A 54 -17.90 24.86 2.44
N ILE A 55 -17.71 24.11 3.54
CA ILE A 55 -16.44 23.47 3.88
C ILE A 55 -16.43 22.09 3.25
N THR A 56 -15.49 21.84 2.35
CA THR A 56 -15.36 20.60 1.58
C THR A 56 -13.98 19.98 1.76
N PRO A 57 -13.75 18.74 1.37
CA PRO A 57 -12.42 18.13 1.41
C PRO A 57 -11.34 18.92 0.66
N GLU A 58 -11.72 19.68 -0.38
CA GLU A 58 -10.79 20.45 -1.21
C GLU A 58 -10.41 21.82 -0.61
N ASN A 59 -11.20 22.34 0.35
CA ASN A 59 -10.98 23.70 0.88
C ASN A 59 -10.86 23.79 2.40
N TYR A 60 -11.07 22.70 3.15
CA TYR A 60 -11.08 22.74 4.62
C TYR A 60 -9.75 23.25 5.22
N THR A 61 -8.62 22.99 4.58
CA THR A 61 -7.29 23.37 5.06
C THR A 61 -7.12 24.89 5.20
N SER A 62 -7.87 25.67 4.42
CA SER A 62 -7.87 27.15 4.51
C SER A 62 -8.64 27.68 5.73
N ARG A 63 -9.48 26.87 6.35
CA ARG A 63 -10.40 27.28 7.42
C ARG A 63 -10.12 26.57 8.76
N ILE A 64 -9.57 25.36 8.74
CA ILE A 64 -9.31 24.50 9.89
C ILE A 64 -7.79 24.53 10.19
N ARG A 65 -7.43 24.88 11.45
CA ARG A 65 -6.04 25.07 11.86
C ARG A 65 -5.62 24.23 13.07
N HIS A 66 -6.55 23.95 13.98
CA HIS A 66 -6.28 23.28 15.24
C HIS A 66 -6.84 21.86 15.28
N LEU A 67 -7.93 21.59 14.58
CA LEU A 67 -8.46 20.25 14.40
C LEU A 67 -7.56 19.45 13.47
N SER A 68 -7.21 18.22 13.83
CA SER A 68 -6.37 17.38 12.95
C SER A 68 -7.08 17.08 11.63
N PHE A 69 -6.30 16.94 10.55
CA PHE A 69 -6.86 16.65 9.23
C PHE A 69 -7.64 15.35 9.21
N GLU A 70 -7.16 14.31 9.91
CA GLU A 70 -7.87 13.04 9.99
C GLU A 70 -9.27 13.20 10.59
N LYS A 71 -9.35 14.05 11.63
CA LYS A 71 -10.64 14.32 12.26
C LYS A 71 -11.53 15.18 11.38
N ALA A 72 -10.96 16.17 10.69
CA ALA A 72 -11.70 17.02 9.75
C ALA A 72 -12.31 16.18 8.64
N ILE A 73 -11.55 15.30 7.99
CA ILE A 73 -12.02 14.39 6.93
C ILE A 73 -13.10 13.44 7.47
N SER A 74 -12.90 12.85 8.67
CA SER A 74 -13.93 11.98 9.30
C SER A 74 -15.25 12.71 9.55
N LEU A 75 -15.21 13.99 9.94
CA LEU A 75 -16.39 14.81 10.17
C LEU A 75 -17.07 15.24 8.87
N LEU A 76 -16.29 15.62 7.86
CA LEU A 76 -16.80 15.90 6.52
C LEU A 76 -17.54 14.68 5.97
N ASN A 77 -16.92 13.51 6.01
CA ASN A 77 -17.55 12.27 5.58
C ASN A 77 -18.84 11.97 6.37
N PHE A 78 -18.81 12.17 7.69
CA PHE A 78 -19.99 11.90 8.52
C PHE A 78 -21.13 12.86 8.22
N ARG A 79 -20.85 14.14 8.00
CA ARG A 79 -21.85 15.15 7.61
C ARG A 79 -22.50 14.81 6.27
N ASP A 80 -21.67 14.48 5.26
CA ASP A 80 -22.11 14.37 3.87
C ASP A 80 -22.73 13.01 3.55
N HIS A 81 -22.26 11.94 4.22
CA HIS A 81 -22.65 10.56 3.91
C HIS A 81 -23.33 9.83 5.08
N GLY A 82 -23.47 10.46 6.25
CA GLY A 82 -24.12 9.86 7.42
C GLY A 82 -23.32 8.72 8.07
N MET A 83 -22.10 8.44 7.61
CA MET A 83 -21.26 7.35 8.10
C MET A 83 -20.00 7.89 8.78
N TYR A 84 -19.85 7.62 10.08
CA TYR A 84 -18.65 7.99 10.83
C TYR A 84 -17.56 6.93 10.67
N ILE A 85 -16.49 7.26 9.97
CA ILE A 85 -15.31 6.43 9.78
C ILE A 85 -14.16 7.06 10.58
N LYS A 86 -13.44 6.27 11.40
CA LYS A 86 -12.35 6.77 12.25
C LYS A 86 -11.08 7.11 11.47
N THR A 87 -10.80 6.35 10.44
CA THR A 87 -9.69 6.62 9.51
C THR A 87 -10.09 7.77 8.58
N PRO A 88 -9.13 8.54 8.06
CA PRO A 88 -9.41 9.74 7.26
C PRO A 88 -9.90 9.39 5.85
N ILE A 89 -11.09 8.81 5.79
CA ILE A 89 -11.76 8.39 4.56
C ILE A 89 -12.88 9.36 4.23
N TYR A 90 -12.94 9.76 2.97
CA TYR A 90 -14.07 10.48 2.39
C TYR A 90 -14.64 9.69 1.21
N LEU A 91 -15.92 9.38 1.29
CA LEU A 91 -16.64 8.61 0.26
C LEU A 91 -16.85 9.47 -0.97
N GLN A 92 -16.66 8.86 -2.15
CA GLN A 92 -16.89 9.45 -3.46
C GLN A 92 -17.88 8.59 -4.26
N LYS A 93 -18.27 9.06 -5.45
CA LYS A 93 -19.11 8.26 -6.32
C LYS A 93 -18.33 7.10 -6.93
N GLY A 94 -18.52 5.89 -6.40
CA GLY A 94 -17.89 4.65 -6.91
C GLY A 94 -16.52 4.31 -6.35
N PHE A 95 -15.93 5.17 -5.52
CA PHE A 95 -14.64 4.95 -4.86
C PHE A 95 -14.57 5.73 -3.55
N PHE A 96 -13.48 5.66 -2.81
CA PHE A 96 -13.22 6.56 -1.69
C PHE A 96 -11.79 7.10 -1.73
N SER A 97 -11.62 8.29 -1.16
CA SER A 97 -10.32 8.92 -0.90
C SER A 97 -9.89 8.61 0.53
N TYR A 98 -8.67 8.12 0.71
CA TYR A 98 -8.01 7.95 1.99
C TYR A 98 -6.90 8.98 2.13
N TYR A 99 -7.03 9.93 3.05
CA TYR A 99 -6.08 11.01 3.24
C TYR A 99 -4.89 10.56 4.08
N LEU A 100 -3.68 10.64 3.54
CA LEU A 100 -2.43 10.41 4.27
C LEU A 100 -1.92 11.70 4.91
N GLU A 101 -2.17 12.81 4.25
CA GLU A 101 -1.87 14.17 4.69
C GLU A 101 -3.06 15.07 4.33
N ALA A 102 -3.04 16.32 4.77
CA ALA A 102 -4.17 17.22 4.60
C ALA A 102 -4.56 17.46 3.13
N ASP A 103 -3.59 17.40 2.23
CA ASP A 103 -3.69 17.65 0.79
C ASP A 103 -3.20 16.47 -0.08
N TYR A 104 -3.03 15.30 0.54
CA TYR A 104 -2.55 14.10 -0.16
C TYR A 104 -3.44 12.89 0.15
N ASP A 105 -4.19 12.45 -0.84
CA ASP A 105 -5.09 11.30 -0.74
C ASP A 105 -4.71 10.16 -1.70
N LEU A 106 -5.10 8.97 -1.28
CA LEU A 106 -5.08 7.75 -2.09
C LEU A 106 -6.50 7.38 -2.46
N LYS A 107 -6.72 6.91 -3.69
CA LYS A 107 -8.02 6.48 -4.18
C LYS A 107 -8.12 4.96 -4.18
N PHE A 108 -9.23 4.43 -3.68
CA PHE A 108 -9.49 2.99 -3.58
C PHE A 108 -10.90 2.65 -4.02
N ASP A 109 -11.12 1.45 -4.53
CA ASP A 109 -12.46 0.94 -4.79
C ASP A 109 -13.25 0.73 -3.50
N ASN A 110 -14.58 0.89 -3.56
CA ASN A 110 -15.46 0.73 -2.40
C ASN A 110 -15.37 -0.66 -1.75
N ASP A 111 -14.94 -1.69 -2.47
CA ASP A 111 -14.74 -3.04 -1.94
C ASP A 111 -13.67 -3.09 -0.84
N ASP A 112 -12.72 -2.15 -0.85
CA ASP A 112 -11.68 -2.02 0.16
C ASP A 112 -12.07 -1.15 1.37
N LEU A 113 -13.27 -0.55 1.36
CA LEU A 113 -13.71 0.37 2.41
C LEU A 113 -13.71 -0.27 3.80
N PHE A 114 -14.24 -1.48 3.91
CA PHE A 114 -14.28 -2.21 5.19
C PHE A 114 -12.88 -2.40 5.77
N TYR A 115 -11.93 -2.76 4.93
CA TYR A 115 -10.54 -2.97 5.33
C TYR A 115 -9.90 -1.67 5.84
N TYR A 116 -9.88 -0.61 5.03
CA TYR A 116 -9.22 0.65 5.40
C TYR A 116 -10.00 1.48 6.43
N SER A 117 -11.27 1.21 6.67
CA SER A 117 -12.00 1.84 7.77
C SER A 117 -11.49 1.44 9.16
N SER A 118 -10.84 0.28 9.27
CA SER A 118 -10.26 -0.28 10.50
C SER A 118 -8.73 -0.33 10.50
N HIS A 119 -8.07 -0.28 9.35
CA HIS A 119 -6.62 -0.34 9.21
C HIS A 119 -6.05 1.02 8.80
N LYS A 120 -5.34 1.66 9.72
CA LYS A 120 -4.68 2.94 9.41
C LYS A 120 -3.50 2.70 8.49
N ILE A 121 -3.49 3.39 7.33
CA ILE A 121 -2.34 3.41 6.43
C ILE A 121 -1.27 4.31 7.04
N MET A 122 -0.04 3.80 7.07
CA MET A 122 1.16 4.49 7.52
C MET A 122 2.15 4.58 6.37
N ARG A 123 3.00 5.61 6.41
CA ARG A 123 4.06 5.83 5.42
C ARG A 123 5.44 5.82 6.09
N ARG A 124 6.39 5.12 5.48
CA ARG A 124 7.81 5.16 5.83
C ARG A 124 8.62 5.29 4.54
N GLY A 125 9.17 6.46 4.29
CA GLY A 125 9.75 6.79 2.98
C GLY A 125 8.68 6.65 1.88
N ASN A 126 8.97 5.86 0.86
CA ASN A 126 8.05 5.59 -0.25
C ASN A 126 7.15 4.36 -0.01
N HIS A 127 7.22 3.72 1.16
CA HIS A 127 6.45 2.52 1.45
C HIS A 127 5.21 2.86 2.25
N LEU A 128 4.05 2.44 1.74
CA LEU A 128 2.75 2.50 2.39
C LEU A 128 2.42 1.14 2.97
N PHE A 129 2.03 1.10 4.24
CA PHE A 129 1.74 -0.15 4.93
C PHE A 129 0.64 0.01 5.98
N VAL A 130 0.04 -1.08 6.33
CA VAL A 130 -0.88 -1.21 7.46
C VAL A 130 -0.31 -2.19 8.48
N ASN A 131 -0.65 -2.00 9.76
CA ASN A 131 -0.38 -3.02 10.78
C ASN A 131 -1.59 -3.95 10.88
N ASP A 132 -1.34 -5.24 10.76
CA ASP A 132 -2.33 -6.28 10.96
C ASP A 132 -1.69 -7.46 11.70
N TYR A 133 -2.30 -7.90 12.80
CA TYR A 133 -1.79 -8.95 13.69
C TYR A 133 -0.31 -8.82 14.07
N GLY A 134 0.15 -7.58 14.32
CA GLY A 134 1.55 -7.27 14.70
C GLY A 134 2.55 -7.27 13.55
N MET A 135 2.13 -7.52 12.33
CA MET A 135 2.96 -7.47 11.13
C MET A 135 2.67 -6.23 10.29
N GLN A 136 3.67 -5.78 9.55
CA GLN A 136 3.54 -4.68 8.59
C GLN A 136 3.32 -5.23 7.18
N TYR A 137 2.15 -4.93 6.61
CA TYR A 137 1.80 -5.32 5.26
C TYR A 137 1.87 -4.13 4.32
N ASN A 138 2.68 -4.23 3.27
CA ASN A 138 2.69 -3.24 2.20
C ASN A 138 1.35 -3.27 1.46
N ILE A 139 0.65 -2.11 1.40
CA ILE A 139 -0.67 -2.04 0.76
C ILE A 139 -0.63 -2.39 -0.73
N ALA A 140 0.48 -2.13 -1.42
CA ALA A 140 0.64 -2.44 -2.84
C ALA A 140 0.46 -3.94 -3.15
N GLN A 141 0.81 -4.82 -2.20
CA GLN A 141 0.64 -6.28 -2.37
C GLN A 141 -0.83 -6.69 -2.51
N ARG A 142 -1.74 -5.95 -1.88
CA ARG A 142 -3.18 -6.18 -2.00
C ARG A 142 -3.67 -6.01 -3.46
N TYR A 143 -2.98 -5.18 -4.21
CA TYR A 143 -3.28 -4.89 -5.64
C TYR A 143 -2.39 -5.70 -6.60
N GLY A 144 -1.75 -6.76 -6.13
CA GLY A 144 -0.89 -7.62 -6.93
C GLY A 144 0.53 -7.09 -7.18
N ILE A 145 0.84 -5.89 -6.69
CA ILE A 145 2.18 -5.31 -6.80
C ILE A 145 3.10 -5.98 -5.78
N LYS A 146 4.11 -6.67 -6.24
CA LYS A 146 5.08 -7.36 -5.38
C LYS A 146 6.06 -6.36 -4.74
N ASN A 147 6.66 -6.71 -3.59
CA ASN A 147 7.61 -5.83 -2.88
C ASN A 147 8.83 -5.42 -3.71
N TYR A 148 9.20 -6.23 -4.71
CA TYR A 148 10.28 -5.96 -5.65
C TYR A 148 9.81 -5.27 -6.94
N GLY A 149 8.50 -5.03 -7.08
CA GLY A 149 7.91 -4.44 -8.29
C GLY A 149 8.40 -3.00 -8.51
N VAL A 150 8.79 -2.70 -9.73
CA VAL A 150 9.22 -1.38 -10.17
C VAL A 150 8.19 -0.79 -11.12
N ALA A 151 7.69 0.40 -10.80
CA ALA A 151 6.75 1.12 -11.66
C ALA A 151 7.33 1.35 -13.05
N GLY A 152 6.51 1.18 -14.08
CA GLY A 152 6.90 1.26 -15.48
C GLY A 152 7.54 -0.01 -16.05
N ARG A 153 8.07 -0.90 -15.21
CA ARG A 153 8.64 -2.18 -15.61
C ARG A 153 7.75 -3.37 -15.22
N ASP A 154 7.38 -3.46 -13.96
CA ASP A 154 6.68 -4.63 -13.41
C ASP A 154 5.19 -4.37 -13.24
N TYR A 155 4.81 -3.12 -13.11
CA TYR A 155 3.42 -2.65 -13.09
C TYR A 155 3.31 -1.21 -13.60
N VAL A 156 2.11 -0.80 -13.97
CA VAL A 156 1.79 0.59 -14.33
C VAL A 156 0.45 1.02 -13.73
N PHE A 157 0.37 2.29 -13.40
CA PHE A 157 -0.89 2.98 -13.20
C PHE A 157 -1.40 3.45 -14.56
N VAL A 158 -2.54 2.91 -15.02
CA VAL A 158 -3.04 3.07 -16.39
C VAL A 158 -3.34 4.54 -16.72
N ASN A 159 -3.83 5.31 -15.75
CA ASN A 159 -4.08 6.74 -15.88
C ASN A 159 -2.86 7.63 -15.55
N GLY A 160 -1.73 7.02 -15.16
CA GLY A 160 -0.51 7.72 -14.76
C GLY A 160 -0.50 8.28 -13.33
N ASP A 161 -1.60 8.16 -12.57
CA ASP A 161 -1.71 8.63 -11.19
C ASP A 161 -1.24 7.54 -10.19
N PRO A 162 -0.08 7.69 -9.52
CA PRO A 162 0.45 6.71 -8.58
C PRO A 162 -0.29 6.69 -7.24
N THR A 163 -1.24 7.59 -7.02
CA THR A 163 -2.09 7.63 -5.83
C THR A 163 -3.41 6.88 -6.04
N ASP A 164 -3.73 6.51 -7.28
CA ASP A 164 -4.97 5.82 -7.64
C ASP A 164 -4.79 4.29 -7.62
N TYR A 165 -5.09 3.70 -6.45
CA TYR A 165 -5.01 2.26 -6.18
C TYR A 165 -6.27 1.47 -6.59
N ARG A 166 -7.18 2.05 -7.35
CA ARG A 166 -8.34 1.30 -7.87
C ARG A 166 -7.87 0.16 -8.78
N TYR A 167 -8.49 -1.01 -8.65
CA TYR A 167 -8.09 -2.22 -9.39
C TYR A 167 -8.01 -2.01 -10.91
N ALA A 168 -8.96 -1.27 -11.48
CA ALA A 168 -8.98 -0.96 -12.91
C ALA A 168 -7.79 -0.09 -13.37
N ASN A 169 -7.15 0.63 -12.45
CA ASN A 169 -6.00 1.50 -12.74
C ASN A 169 -4.66 0.80 -12.61
N ILE A 170 -4.59 -0.37 -12.00
CA ILE A 170 -3.33 -1.09 -11.79
C ILE A 170 -3.25 -2.24 -12.78
N ARG A 171 -2.20 -2.23 -13.61
CA ARG A 171 -1.90 -3.32 -14.53
C ARG A 171 -0.54 -3.92 -14.21
N ILE A 172 -0.53 -5.20 -13.83
CA ILE A 172 0.69 -5.97 -13.63
C ILE A 172 1.27 -6.38 -14.98
N ILE A 173 2.56 -6.11 -15.19
CA ILE A 173 3.31 -6.43 -16.40
C ILE A 173 4.15 -7.67 -16.17
N ASN A 174 4.91 -7.71 -15.06
CA ASN A 174 5.74 -8.85 -14.66
C ASN A 174 5.30 -9.32 -13.27
N ALA A 175 4.73 -10.52 -13.21
CA ALA A 175 4.18 -11.05 -11.96
C ALA A 175 5.24 -11.72 -11.07
N TYR A 176 6.41 -12.07 -11.63
CA TYR A 176 7.42 -12.88 -10.96
C TYR A 176 8.78 -12.17 -10.88
N HIS A 177 9.49 -12.42 -9.75
CA HIS A 177 10.82 -11.88 -9.50
C HIS A 177 11.84 -12.39 -10.52
N GLY A 178 12.68 -11.47 -11.03
CA GLY A 178 13.72 -11.79 -11.99
C GLY A 178 13.23 -12.09 -13.43
N ILE A 179 11.91 -11.92 -13.68
CA ILE A 179 11.30 -12.16 -14.98
C ILE A 179 10.94 -10.82 -15.62
N THR A 180 11.25 -10.68 -16.90
CA THR A 180 10.83 -9.53 -17.71
C THR A 180 10.26 -10.00 -19.04
N GLN A 181 9.11 -9.44 -19.41
CA GLN A 181 8.52 -9.67 -20.71
C GLN A 181 9.31 -8.91 -21.80
N THR A 182 9.52 -9.54 -22.94
CA THR A 182 10.11 -8.95 -24.14
C THR A 182 9.36 -9.43 -25.37
N GLU A 183 9.47 -8.68 -26.45
CA GLU A 183 8.94 -9.09 -27.75
C GLU A 183 10.08 -9.26 -28.75
N LYS A 184 10.06 -10.37 -29.48
CA LYS A 184 11.01 -10.64 -30.55
C LYS A 184 10.28 -11.19 -31.76
N LYS A 185 10.37 -10.51 -32.89
CA LYS A 185 9.73 -10.90 -34.18
C LYS A 185 8.22 -11.19 -34.00
N GLY A 186 7.50 -10.30 -33.29
CA GLY A 186 6.06 -10.44 -33.02
C GLY A 186 5.68 -11.53 -32.01
N LYS A 187 6.68 -12.22 -31.42
CA LYS A 187 6.42 -13.24 -30.38
C LYS A 187 6.80 -12.69 -29.00
N ARG A 188 5.87 -12.84 -28.05
CA ARG A 188 6.10 -12.54 -26.64
C ARG A 188 6.99 -13.61 -26.03
N LEU A 189 8.06 -13.19 -25.35
CA LEU A 189 8.96 -14.05 -24.62
C LEU A 189 9.19 -13.50 -23.22
N PHE A 190 9.52 -14.39 -22.30
CA PHE A 190 9.82 -14.07 -20.91
C PHE A 190 11.28 -14.41 -20.61
N VAL A 191 12.05 -13.39 -20.24
CA VAL A 191 13.48 -13.51 -19.96
C VAL A 191 13.67 -13.64 -18.46
N ALA A 192 14.23 -14.76 -18.02
CA ALA A 192 14.62 -14.96 -16.62
C ALA A 192 16.07 -14.49 -16.42
N ARG A 193 16.31 -13.72 -15.35
CA ARG A 193 17.63 -13.21 -14.93
C ARG A 193 17.83 -13.41 -13.44
N LEU A 194 19.05 -13.78 -13.06
CA LEU A 194 19.49 -13.79 -11.67
C LEU A 194 20.50 -12.65 -11.45
N HIS A 195 20.28 -11.85 -10.42
CA HIS A 195 21.20 -10.78 -10.05
C HIS A 195 22.26 -11.31 -9.07
N LEU A 196 23.50 -11.43 -9.55
CA LEU A 196 24.69 -11.79 -8.78
C LEU A 196 25.60 -10.56 -8.62
N ASN A 197 26.66 -10.44 -9.41
CA ASN A 197 27.49 -9.23 -9.57
C ASN A 197 27.08 -8.43 -10.80
N GLY A 198 25.83 -8.57 -11.23
CA GLY A 198 25.15 -8.06 -12.39
C GLY A 198 24.03 -9.01 -12.80
N ASP A 199 23.23 -8.66 -13.79
CA ASP A 199 22.13 -9.49 -14.26
C ASP A 199 22.61 -10.57 -15.23
N VAL A 200 22.54 -11.83 -14.80
CA VAL A 200 22.87 -12.99 -15.61
C VAL A 200 21.61 -13.61 -16.20
N ILE A 201 21.58 -13.78 -17.53
CA ILE A 201 20.43 -14.36 -18.23
C ILE A 201 20.42 -15.88 -18.02
N ILE A 202 19.34 -16.37 -17.37
CA ILE A 202 19.08 -17.80 -17.15
C ILE A 202 18.55 -18.46 -18.43
N GLY A 203 17.68 -17.74 -19.14
CA GLY A 203 17.06 -18.22 -20.36
C GLY A 203 15.91 -17.33 -20.84
N LYS A 204 15.32 -17.74 -21.99
CA LYS A 204 14.12 -17.12 -22.58
C LYS A 204 13.06 -18.18 -22.79
N TYR A 205 11.84 -17.90 -22.30
CA TYR A 205 10.77 -18.88 -22.23
C TYR A 205 9.49 -18.35 -22.88
N THR A 206 8.63 -19.24 -23.32
CA THR A 206 7.38 -18.90 -24.01
C THR A 206 6.25 -18.51 -23.06
N THR A 207 6.35 -18.84 -21.77
CA THR A 207 5.38 -18.49 -20.75
C THR A 207 6.09 -17.91 -19.53
N GLU A 208 5.40 -17.01 -18.83
CA GLU A 208 5.91 -16.37 -17.61
C GLU A 208 6.15 -17.40 -16.50
N ILE A 209 5.24 -18.37 -16.36
CA ILE A 209 5.35 -19.48 -15.40
C ILE A 209 6.62 -20.29 -15.63
N LYS A 210 6.92 -20.68 -16.89
CA LYS A 210 8.18 -21.41 -17.21
C LYS A 210 9.41 -20.59 -16.86
N ALA A 211 9.39 -19.30 -17.14
CA ALA A 211 10.49 -18.40 -16.80
C ALA A 211 10.68 -18.30 -15.27
N ALA A 212 9.59 -18.21 -14.51
CA ALA A 212 9.61 -18.14 -13.05
C ALA A 212 10.11 -19.44 -12.41
N ILE A 213 9.73 -20.61 -12.95
CA ILE A 213 10.24 -21.91 -12.50
C ILE A 213 11.71 -22.05 -12.85
N ALA A 214 12.13 -21.61 -14.03
CA ALA A 214 13.55 -21.62 -14.43
C ALA A 214 14.40 -20.70 -13.54
N TYR A 215 13.84 -19.56 -13.12
CA TYR A 215 14.48 -18.70 -12.11
C TYR A 215 14.71 -19.45 -10.79
N ASN A 216 13.69 -20.13 -10.27
CA ASN A 216 13.81 -20.91 -9.04
C ASN A 216 14.87 -22.01 -9.20
N LYS A 217 14.84 -22.74 -10.31
CA LYS A 217 15.85 -23.78 -10.63
C LYS A 217 17.28 -23.22 -10.69
N ALA A 218 17.42 -22.01 -11.24
CA ALA A 218 18.71 -21.34 -11.28
C ALA A 218 19.19 -20.92 -9.89
N VAL A 219 18.29 -20.46 -9.03
CA VAL A 219 18.60 -20.14 -7.62
C VAL A 219 19.09 -21.39 -6.90
N ASP A 220 18.41 -22.53 -7.07
CA ASP A 220 18.82 -23.79 -6.43
C ASP A 220 20.20 -24.22 -6.94
N TYR A 221 20.43 -24.17 -8.25
CA TYR A 221 21.75 -24.47 -8.85
C TYR A 221 22.86 -23.58 -8.26
N ALA A 222 22.60 -22.26 -8.15
CA ALA A 222 23.58 -21.34 -7.56
C ALA A 222 23.90 -21.67 -6.08
N ARG A 223 22.88 -22.04 -5.30
CA ARG A 223 23.05 -22.46 -3.90
C ARG A 223 23.84 -23.74 -3.76
N ASP A 224 23.55 -24.73 -4.59
CA ASP A 224 24.27 -26.02 -4.63
C ASP A 224 25.75 -25.84 -4.98
N HIS A 225 26.09 -24.75 -5.72
CA HIS A 225 27.47 -24.35 -6.05
C HIS A 225 28.06 -23.32 -5.05
N GLY A 226 27.48 -23.23 -3.82
CA GLY A 226 28.06 -22.48 -2.71
C GLY A 226 27.79 -20.97 -2.73
N ILE A 227 26.95 -20.44 -3.62
CA ILE A 227 26.62 -19.02 -3.64
C ILE A 227 25.59 -18.71 -2.54
N GLN A 228 26.07 -18.21 -1.40
CA GLN A 228 25.26 -17.85 -0.22
C GLN A 228 24.70 -16.43 -0.37
N LYS A 229 23.62 -16.28 -1.12
CA LYS A 229 22.89 -15.03 -1.26
C LYS A 229 21.40 -15.24 -0.96
N ASN A 230 20.77 -14.25 -0.34
CA ASN A 230 19.34 -14.32 -0.04
C ASN A 230 18.53 -14.05 -1.32
N PHE A 231 18.27 -15.11 -2.09
CA PHE A 231 17.41 -15.04 -3.28
C PHE A 231 15.95 -15.21 -2.93
N ILE A 232 15.10 -14.36 -3.49
CA ILE A 232 13.64 -14.50 -3.40
C ILE A 232 13.20 -15.46 -4.48
N GLN A 233 12.72 -16.66 -4.09
CA GLN A 233 12.11 -17.60 -5.03
C GLN A 233 10.65 -17.26 -5.31
N ASN A 234 10.19 -17.60 -6.51
CA ASN A 234 8.83 -17.35 -6.95
C ASN A 234 7.89 -18.45 -6.46
N TYR A 235 6.78 -18.05 -5.83
CA TYR A 235 5.68 -18.96 -5.56
C TYR A 235 4.71 -18.98 -6.75
N ILE A 236 4.44 -20.17 -7.30
CA ILE A 236 3.59 -20.37 -8.47
C ILE A 236 2.26 -20.98 -7.99
N ALA A 237 1.27 -20.13 -7.78
CA ALA A 237 -0.03 -20.52 -7.24
C ALA A 237 -0.87 -21.35 -8.23
N ASP A 238 -0.65 -21.18 -9.54
CA ASP A 238 -1.47 -21.75 -10.61
C ASP A 238 -1.15 -23.23 -10.93
N LEU A 239 -0.13 -23.80 -10.29
CA LEU A 239 0.30 -25.17 -10.51
C LEU A 239 0.21 -26.00 -9.23
N SER A 240 -0.21 -27.25 -9.37
CA SER A 240 -0.03 -28.25 -8.33
C SER A 240 1.46 -28.58 -8.15
N ALA A 241 1.82 -29.15 -7.01
CA ALA A 241 3.21 -29.56 -6.72
C ALA A 241 3.77 -30.53 -7.77
N ARG A 242 2.91 -31.43 -8.31
CA ARG A 242 3.29 -32.37 -9.37
C ARG A 242 3.60 -31.66 -10.69
N GLU A 243 2.70 -30.79 -11.14
CA GLU A 243 2.89 -30.02 -12.37
C GLU A 243 4.13 -29.13 -12.27
N TYR A 244 4.36 -28.51 -11.11
CA TYR A 244 5.58 -27.74 -10.86
C TYR A 244 6.82 -28.61 -11.01
N ALA A 245 6.86 -29.79 -10.39
CA ALA A 245 8.00 -30.72 -10.44
C ALA A 245 8.27 -31.22 -11.86
N ASP A 246 7.22 -31.53 -12.63
CA ASP A 246 7.33 -31.97 -14.02
C ASP A 246 7.94 -30.87 -14.88
N VAL A 247 7.47 -29.61 -14.77
CA VAL A 247 8.04 -28.46 -15.49
C VAL A 247 9.46 -28.19 -15.04
N TYR A 248 9.72 -28.17 -13.73
CA TYR A 248 11.05 -27.92 -13.16
C TYR A 248 12.09 -28.91 -13.68
N SER A 249 11.75 -30.20 -13.72
CA SER A 249 12.63 -31.25 -14.20
C SER A 249 12.94 -31.12 -15.69
N ALA A 250 11.93 -30.80 -16.50
CA ALA A 250 12.04 -30.69 -17.95
C ALA A 250 12.77 -29.41 -18.42
N LEU A 251 12.75 -28.32 -17.59
CA LEU A 251 13.37 -27.05 -17.97
C LEU A 251 14.90 -27.14 -17.99
N LYS A 252 15.47 -26.58 -19.06
CA LYS A 252 16.94 -26.39 -19.20
C LYS A 252 17.31 -24.95 -18.91
N LEU A 253 18.36 -24.75 -18.14
CA LEU A 253 19.04 -23.47 -17.97
C LEU A 253 19.99 -23.23 -19.15
N SER A 254 20.31 -21.97 -19.46
CA SER A 254 21.28 -21.67 -20.52
C SER A 254 22.68 -22.12 -20.13
N GLN A 255 23.45 -22.60 -21.09
CA GLN A 255 24.82 -23.00 -20.84
C GLN A 255 25.66 -21.83 -20.31
N THR A 256 25.46 -20.64 -20.84
CA THR A 256 26.12 -19.42 -20.34
C THR A 256 25.87 -19.16 -18.84
N TYR A 257 24.66 -19.46 -18.34
CA TYR A 257 24.36 -19.35 -16.93
C TYR A 257 25.11 -20.41 -16.11
N LEU A 258 25.08 -21.66 -16.56
CA LEU A 258 25.78 -22.77 -15.90
C LEU A 258 27.27 -22.49 -15.78
N ASP A 259 27.91 -22.16 -16.91
CA ASP A 259 29.36 -21.84 -16.98
C ASP A 259 29.71 -20.66 -16.06
N TYR A 260 28.84 -19.66 -15.99
CA TYR A 260 29.05 -18.51 -15.10
C TYR A 260 29.01 -18.90 -13.62
N ILE A 261 28.04 -19.75 -13.22
CA ILE A 261 27.97 -20.24 -11.83
C ILE A 261 29.17 -21.12 -11.51
N ASP A 262 29.56 -22.04 -12.41
CA ASP A 262 30.67 -22.93 -12.22
C ASP A 262 32.01 -22.17 -12.05
N SER A 263 32.12 -20.97 -12.63
CA SER A 263 33.29 -20.10 -12.48
C SER A 263 33.48 -19.52 -11.05
N PHE A 264 32.45 -19.59 -10.20
CA PHE A 264 32.56 -19.20 -8.77
C PHE A 264 33.06 -20.35 -7.88
N VAL A 265 33.04 -21.57 -8.37
CA VAL A 265 33.53 -22.77 -7.68
C VAL A 265 35.03 -22.93 -7.97
N ILE A 266 35.86 -22.17 -7.23
CA ILE A 266 37.31 -22.33 -7.21
C ILE A 266 37.76 -22.60 -5.79
#